data_eebd859bafe1360e73ab81bb8f6db0e3
#
_entry.id   eebd859bafe1360e73ab81bb8f6db0e3
#
_cell.length_a   1.000
_cell.length_b   1.000
_cell.length_c   1.000
_cell.angle_alpha   90.00
_cell.angle_beta   90.00
_cell.angle_gamma   90.00
#
_symmetry.space_group_name_H-M   'P 1'
#
loop_
_entity.id
_entity.type
_entity.pdbx_description
1 polymer ?
#
loop_
_entity_poly.entity_id
_entity_poly.type
_entity_poly.pdbx_seq_one_letter_code
_entity_poly.pdbx_strand_id
1 'polypeptide(L)'
;MKWNRKKRIEELPKLLKEKILLLDGAMGTMIQAEKLTEEDYRGKRFKDHKKSLFGNNDILSITQPDLISNIHLEFLKSGSSIIETNSFSSTSISQGDYFMSDLAYELNFQSAKIARGICDEYEKQFPKEPKYVAGAIGPTNKTTSLSPDVADPSKRDITYDELYESYYEAAKGLIDGGVDLILVETIFDTLNAKAAINAIKTFFEDKNIDLPIIISGTITDLSGRTLSGQTIEAFWNSIRHAKPFAV
;
A
#
# COMPACT_ATOMS: atom_id res chain seq x y z
N MET A 1 20.14 -13.16 -16.03
CA MET A 1 18.79 -13.77 -16.15
C MET A 1 17.79 -12.64 -16.13
N LYS A 2 16.80 -12.60 -17.00
CA LYS A 2 15.78 -11.53 -16.94
C LYS A 2 14.64 -11.98 -16.02
N TRP A 3 14.42 -11.26 -14.93
CA TRP A 3 13.31 -11.49 -14.02
C TRP A 3 11.98 -11.01 -14.64
N ASN A 4 10.89 -11.68 -14.35
CA ASN A 4 9.52 -11.24 -14.58
C ASN A 4 8.67 -11.58 -13.36
N ARG A 5 7.46 -11.02 -13.24
CA ARG A 5 6.58 -11.22 -12.07
C ARG A 5 6.44 -12.69 -11.70
N LYS A 6 6.12 -13.56 -12.65
CA LYS A 6 5.92 -14.99 -12.40
C LYS A 6 7.16 -15.64 -11.77
N LYS A 7 8.35 -15.41 -12.36
CA LYS A 7 9.60 -15.97 -11.83
C LYS A 7 9.93 -15.44 -10.44
N ARG A 8 9.68 -14.14 -10.19
CA ARG A 8 9.89 -13.55 -8.85
C ARG A 8 8.99 -14.21 -7.82
N ILE A 9 7.69 -14.37 -8.12
CA ILE A 9 6.73 -15.03 -7.21
C ILE A 9 7.12 -16.48 -6.93
N GLU A 10 7.53 -17.24 -7.95
CA GLU A 10 8.00 -18.64 -7.80
C GLU A 10 9.29 -18.75 -6.98
N GLU A 11 10.14 -17.73 -7.03
CA GLU A 11 11.41 -17.69 -6.29
C GLU A 11 11.27 -17.24 -4.84
N LEU A 12 10.30 -16.38 -4.54
CA LEU A 12 10.11 -15.77 -3.23
C LEU A 12 10.08 -16.78 -2.06
N PRO A 13 9.31 -17.88 -2.11
CA PRO A 13 9.30 -18.89 -1.03
C PRO A 13 10.61 -19.65 -0.88
N LYS A 14 11.40 -19.76 -1.95
CA LYS A 14 12.71 -20.44 -1.90
C LYS A 14 13.72 -19.55 -1.21
N LEU A 15 13.78 -18.27 -1.58
CA LEU A 15 14.66 -17.29 -0.96
C LEU A 15 14.41 -17.14 0.54
N LEU A 16 13.15 -17.19 0.97
CA LEU A 16 12.80 -17.13 2.40
C LEU A 16 13.29 -18.34 3.21
N LYS A 17 13.59 -19.48 2.55
CA LYS A 17 14.22 -20.63 3.21
C LYS A 17 15.74 -20.48 3.34
N GLU A 18 16.34 -19.63 2.53
CA GLU A 18 17.77 -19.43 2.47
C GLU A 18 18.25 -18.21 3.25
N LYS A 19 17.44 -17.15 3.27
CA LYS A 19 17.80 -15.88 3.91
C LYS A 19 16.57 -15.08 4.38
N ILE A 20 16.82 -14.15 5.29
CA ILE A 20 15.84 -13.14 5.67
C ILE A 20 15.75 -12.12 4.53
N LEU A 21 14.53 -11.82 4.08
CA LEU A 21 14.26 -10.75 3.13
C LEU A 21 13.88 -9.49 3.90
N LEU A 22 14.56 -8.40 3.61
CA LEU A 22 14.30 -7.11 4.25
C LEU A 22 13.26 -6.34 3.45
N LEU A 23 12.21 -5.93 4.13
CA LEU A 23 11.29 -4.90 3.65
C LEU A 23 11.97 -3.55 3.81
N ASP A 24 11.65 -2.57 2.97
CA ASP A 24 12.10 -1.20 3.16
C ASP A 24 11.40 -0.55 4.37
N GLY A 25 11.57 0.73 4.55
CA GLY A 25 11.05 1.42 5.73
C GLY A 25 10.45 2.78 5.37
N ALA A 26 10.40 3.61 6.36
CA ALA A 26 9.70 4.88 6.49
C ALA A 26 9.79 5.83 5.27
N MET A 27 9.03 5.59 4.20
CA MET A 27 8.88 6.49 3.05
C MET A 27 8.53 7.91 3.51
N GLY A 28 7.57 8.05 4.41
CA GLY A 28 7.16 9.36 4.94
C GLY A 28 8.29 10.12 5.63
N THR A 29 9.17 9.44 6.36
CA THR A 29 10.34 10.07 7.01
C THR A 29 11.35 10.58 5.98
N MET A 30 11.60 9.80 4.92
CA MET A 30 12.47 10.21 3.82
C MET A 30 11.92 11.44 3.10
N ILE A 31 10.61 11.45 2.81
CA ILE A 31 9.94 12.62 2.20
C ILE A 31 10.03 13.86 3.11
N GLN A 32 9.82 13.71 4.42
CA GLN A 32 9.91 14.84 5.36
C GLN A 32 11.31 15.44 5.41
N ALA A 33 12.35 14.66 5.22
CA ALA A 33 13.73 15.16 5.20
C ALA A 33 13.98 16.14 4.05
N GLU A 34 13.25 16.04 2.95
CA GLU A 34 13.35 16.91 1.77
C GLU A 34 12.73 18.30 1.96
N LYS A 35 11.95 18.50 3.05
CA LYS A 35 11.33 19.79 3.42
C LYS A 35 10.52 20.42 2.29
N LEU A 36 9.74 19.62 1.61
CA LEU A 36 8.91 20.03 0.47
C LEU A 36 7.93 21.12 0.85
N THR A 37 7.67 22.03 -0.09
CA THR A 37 6.68 23.11 0.02
C THR A 37 5.35 22.70 -0.59
N GLU A 38 4.29 23.49 -0.39
CA GLU A 38 3.00 23.28 -1.05
C GLU A 38 3.14 23.25 -2.58
N GLU A 39 4.01 24.10 -3.14
CA GLU A 39 4.29 24.16 -4.59
C GLU A 39 4.90 22.85 -5.09
N ASP A 40 5.77 22.22 -4.29
CA ASP A 40 6.36 20.92 -4.64
C ASP A 40 5.31 19.81 -4.68
N TYR A 41 4.39 19.78 -3.70
CA TYR A 41 3.26 18.85 -3.69
C TYR A 41 2.33 19.05 -4.87
N ARG A 42 2.05 20.29 -5.26
CA ARG A 42 1.20 20.62 -6.42
C ARG A 42 1.87 20.27 -7.74
N GLY A 43 3.15 20.51 -7.84
CA GLY A 43 3.87 20.43 -9.10
C GLY A 43 3.20 21.30 -10.17
N LYS A 44 3.48 20.99 -11.43
CA LYS A 44 2.88 21.72 -12.55
C LYS A 44 1.40 21.38 -12.76
N ARG A 45 1.02 20.12 -12.52
CA ARG A 45 -0.30 19.58 -12.87
C ARG A 45 -1.42 20.13 -11.96
N PHE A 46 -1.12 20.34 -10.70
CA PHE A 46 -2.13 20.72 -9.70
C PHE A 46 -1.94 22.15 -9.17
N LYS A 47 -1.27 23.00 -9.95
CA LYS A 47 -0.95 24.38 -9.57
C LYS A 47 -2.20 25.15 -9.07
N ASP A 48 -3.32 24.99 -9.76
CA ASP A 48 -4.57 25.71 -9.47
C ASP A 48 -5.58 24.87 -8.65
N HIS A 49 -5.11 23.77 -8.02
CA HIS A 49 -5.99 22.95 -7.19
C HIS A 49 -6.51 23.75 -5.97
N LYS A 50 -7.80 23.58 -5.66
CA LYS A 50 -8.48 24.45 -4.66
C LYS A 50 -8.07 24.18 -3.24
N LYS A 51 -7.72 22.93 -2.92
CA LYS A 51 -7.33 22.49 -1.58
C LYS A 51 -5.80 22.39 -1.45
N SER A 52 -5.25 22.62 -0.26
CA SER A 52 -3.84 22.35 0.00
C SER A 52 -3.55 20.86 -0.21
N LEU A 53 -2.44 20.57 -0.87
CA LEU A 53 -1.91 19.23 -1.08
C LEU A 53 -0.73 18.93 -0.16
N PHE A 54 -0.32 19.89 0.66
CA PHE A 54 0.74 19.70 1.64
C PHE A 54 0.44 18.51 2.55
N GLY A 55 1.37 17.58 2.63
CA GLY A 55 1.22 16.35 3.41
C GLY A 55 0.54 15.18 2.68
N ASN A 56 0.01 15.37 1.47
CA ASN A 56 -0.42 14.27 0.62
C ASN A 56 0.79 13.61 -0.03
N ASN A 57 1.49 12.75 0.70
CA ASN A 57 2.72 12.13 0.21
C ASN A 57 2.49 11.25 -1.03
N ASP A 58 1.31 10.68 -1.19
CA ASP A 58 0.97 9.79 -2.31
C ASP A 58 0.99 10.53 -3.65
N ILE A 59 0.59 11.84 -3.66
CA ILE A 59 0.59 12.65 -4.88
C ILE A 59 1.99 12.83 -5.47
N LEU A 60 3.03 12.70 -4.65
CA LEU A 60 4.42 12.85 -5.07
C LEU A 60 4.83 11.79 -6.09
N SER A 61 4.16 10.66 -6.16
CA SER A 61 4.33 9.69 -7.24
C SER A 61 3.96 10.26 -8.62
N ILE A 62 3.18 11.34 -8.66
CA ILE A 62 2.81 12.06 -9.89
C ILE A 62 3.61 13.35 -10.04
N THR A 63 3.77 14.12 -8.95
CA THR A 63 4.34 15.47 -9.01
C THR A 63 5.86 15.50 -8.86
N GLN A 64 6.44 14.52 -8.13
CA GLN A 64 7.86 14.41 -7.82
C GLN A 64 8.38 12.97 -8.03
N PRO A 65 8.16 12.34 -9.21
CA PRO A 65 8.48 10.92 -9.43
C PRO A 65 9.98 10.62 -9.24
N ASP A 66 10.86 11.56 -9.57
CA ASP A 66 12.31 11.39 -9.39
C ASP A 66 12.70 11.31 -7.91
N LEU A 67 12.05 12.09 -7.05
CA LEU A 67 12.25 12.02 -5.60
C LEU A 67 11.86 10.63 -5.07
N ILE A 68 10.68 10.15 -5.41
CA ILE A 68 10.21 8.82 -4.98
C ILE A 68 11.12 7.72 -5.53
N SER A 69 11.56 7.84 -6.78
CA SER A 69 12.53 6.91 -7.38
C SER A 69 13.84 6.87 -6.62
N ASN A 70 14.38 8.03 -6.21
CA ASN A 70 15.62 8.12 -5.45
C ASN A 70 15.50 7.49 -4.07
N ILE A 71 14.39 7.71 -3.37
CA ILE A 71 14.13 7.08 -2.06
C ILE A 71 14.11 5.55 -2.20
N HIS A 72 13.40 5.00 -3.17
CA HIS A 72 13.39 3.57 -3.44
C HIS A 72 14.80 3.04 -3.73
N LEU A 73 15.59 3.75 -4.53
CA LEU A 73 16.95 3.36 -4.87
C LEU A 73 17.85 3.32 -3.63
N GLU A 74 17.70 4.27 -2.71
CA GLU A 74 18.46 4.29 -1.45
C GLU A 74 18.13 3.07 -0.56
N PHE A 75 16.87 2.70 -0.45
CA PHE A 75 16.47 1.47 0.25
C PHE A 75 17.05 0.22 -0.41
N LEU A 76 17.00 0.11 -1.73
CA LEU A 76 17.62 -1.03 -2.44
C LEU A 76 19.12 -1.12 -2.21
N LYS A 77 19.85 0.02 -2.25
CA LYS A 77 21.28 0.11 -1.95
C LYS A 77 21.59 -0.25 -0.51
N SER A 78 20.69 0.04 0.42
CA SER A 78 20.82 -0.30 1.84
C SER A 78 20.52 -1.77 2.13
N GLY A 79 20.10 -2.55 1.12
CA GLY A 79 19.93 -4.00 1.23
C GLY A 79 18.50 -4.49 1.23
N SER A 80 17.50 -3.62 1.03
CA SER A 80 16.10 -4.04 0.94
C SER A 80 15.91 -5.04 -0.22
N SER A 81 15.18 -6.09 0.06
CA SER A 81 14.79 -7.11 -0.91
C SER A 81 13.39 -6.85 -1.47
N ILE A 82 12.56 -6.21 -0.67
CA ILE A 82 11.18 -5.83 -0.98
C ILE A 82 11.06 -4.34 -0.72
N ILE A 83 10.50 -3.59 -1.67
CA ILE A 83 10.15 -2.17 -1.47
C ILE A 83 8.64 -1.98 -1.59
N GLU A 84 8.10 -1.09 -0.77
CA GLU A 84 6.68 -0.73 -0.76
C GLU A 84 6.41 0.42 -1.73
N THR A 85 5.25 0.40 -2.37
CA THR A 85 4.80 1.53 -3.19
C THR A 85 4.45 2.73 -2.32
N ASN A 86 4.67 3.95 -2.83
CA ASN A 86 4.23 5.18 -2.16
C ASN A 86 2.72 5.41 -2.38
N SER A 87 1.89 4.53 -1.79
CA SER A 87 0.44 4.47 -2.03
C SER A 87 -0.39 4.19 -0.77
N PHE A 88 0.19 4.42 0.41
CA PHE A 88 -0.44 4.14 1.70
C PHE A 88 -1.86 4.70 1.84
N SER A 89 -2.08 5.93 1.38
CA SER A 89 -3.39 6.62 1.44
C SER A 89 -4.00 6.84 0.06
N SER A 90 -3.65 6.04 -0.94
CA SER A 90 -4.08 6.22 -2.33
C SER A 90 -5.46 5.60 -2.65
N THR A 91 -6.33 5.45 -1.67
CA THR A 91 -7.73 5.06 -1.89
C THR A 91 -8.59 6.28 -2.27
N SER A 92 -9.65 6.09 -3.04
CA SER A 92 -10.58 7.19 -3.39
C SER A 92 -11.19 7.85 -2.15
N ILE A 93 -11.40 7.08 -1.08
CA ILE A 93 -11.91 7.57 0.20
C ILE A 93 -10.90 8.49 0.86
N SER A 94 -9.66 8.06 1.03
CA SER A 94 -8.61 8.87 1.68
C SER A 94 -8.24 10.10 0.84
N GLN A 95 -8.19 9.97 -0.48
CA GLN A 95 -7.92 11.07 -1.39
C GLN A 95 -9.08 12.08 -1.47
N GLY A 96 -10.27 11.69 -1.03
CA GLY A 96 -11.41 12.60 -0.86
C GLY A 96 -11.11 13.78 0.08
N ASP A 97 -10.23 13.60 1.07
CA ASP A 97 -9.77 14.67 1.96
C ASP A 97 -9.04 15.79 1.20
N TYR A 98 -8.46 15.47 0.05
CA TYR A 98 -7.78 16.41 -0.83
C TYR A 98 -8.59 16.79 -2.08
N PHE A 99 -9.86 16.37 -2.18
CA PHE A 99 -10.71 16.51 -3.38
C PHE A 99 -10.08 15.83 -4.62
N MET A 100 -9.45 14.68 -4.42
CA MET A 100 -8.71 13.93 -5.44
C MET A 100 -9.15 12.46 -5.55
N SER A 101 -10.37 12.14 -5.15
CA SER A 101 -10.89 10.76 -5.21
C SER A 101 -10.72 10.11 -6.58
N ASP A 102 -10.91 10.87 -7.66
CA ASP A 102 -10.83 10.38 -9.04
C ASP A 102 -9.39 10.00 -9.48
N LEU A 103 -8.38 10.32 -8.66
CA LEU A 103 -6.98 9.98 -8.95
C LEU A 103 -6.52 8.66 -8.32
N ALA A 104 -7.37 7.98 -7.55
CA ALA A 104 -6.97 6.80 -6.81
C ALA A 104 -6.30 5.73 -7.70
N TYR A 105 -6.91 5.38 -8.83
CA TYR A 105 -6.28 4.45 -9.77
C TYR A 105 -4.91 4.94 -10.26
N GLU A 106 -4.81 6.20 -10.69
CA GLU A 106 -3.57 6.76 -11.25
C GLU A 106 -2.45 6.81 -10.19
N LEU A 107 -2.76 7.22 -8.95
CA LEU A 107 -1.80 7.24 -7.85
C LEU A 107 -1.20 5.86 -7.60
N ASN A 108 -2.04 4.85 -7.46
CA ASN A 108 -1.60 3.48 -7.26
C ASN A 108 -0.79 2.94 -8.45
N PHE A 109 -1.25 3.22 -9.67
CA PHE A 109 -0.55 2.81 -10.90
C PHE A 109 0.84 3.44 -11.02
N GLN A 110 0.96 4.75 -10.84
CA GLN A 110 2.24 5.46 -10.95
C GLN A 110 3.21 5.06 -9.84
N SER A 111 2.73 4.94 -8.61
CA SER A 111 3.54 4.49 -7.49
C SER A 111 4.13 3.10 -7.75
N ALA A 112 3.30 2.14 -8.17
CA ALA A 112 3.75 0.80 -8.51
C ALA A 112 4.73 0.79 -9.70
N LYS A 113 4.46 1.59 -10.73
CA LYS A 113 5.31 1.70 -11.91
C LYS A 113 6.69 2.26 -11.58
N ILE A 114 6.76 3.28 -10.71
CA ILE A 114 8.04 3.84 -10.24
C ILE A 114 8.83 2.77 -9.50
N ALA A 115 8.24 2.16 -8.48
CA ALA A 115 8.90 1.15 -7.67
C ALA A 115 9.38 -0.03 -8.52
N ARG A 116 8.56 -0.52 -9.45
CA ARG A 116 8.96 -1.61 -10.37
C ARG A 116 10.08 -1.19 -11.31
N GLY A 117 10.02 0.01 -11.85
CA GLY A 117 11.06 0.56 -12.73
C GLY A 117 12.43 0.59 -12.06
N ILE A 118 12.51 1.09 -10.83
CA ILE A 118 13.76 1.14 -10.05
C ILE A 118 14.27 -0.26 -9.72
N CYS A 119 13.39 -1.18 -9.34
CA CYS A 119 13.80 -2.57 -9.10
C CYS A 119 14.32 -3.23 -10.38
N ASP A 120 13.69 -3.00 -11.53
CA ASP A 120 14.13 -3.57 -12.81
C ASP A 120 15.50 -3.01 -13.24
N GLU A 121 15.77 -1.73 -12.98
CA GLU A 121 17.10 -1.14 -13.23
C GLU A 121 18.16 -1.70 -12.26
N TYR A 122 17.81 -1.88 -11.00
CA TYR A 122 18.70 -2.51 -10.03
C TYR A 122 19.05 -3.97 -10.41
N GLU A 123 18.04 -4.75 -10.82
CA GLU A 123 18.20 -6.13 -11.26
C GLU A 123 19.10 -6.26 -12.51
N LYS A 124 19.19 -5.25 -13.39
CA LYS A 124 20.14 -5.25 -14.52
C LYS A 124 21.58 -5.21 -14.04
N GLN A 125 21.86 -4.47 -12.97
CA GLN A 125 23.19 -4.37 -12.36
C GLN A 125 23.52 -5.59 -11.51
N PHE A 126 22.50 -6.16 -10.84
CA PHE A 126 22.64 -7.31 -9.93
C PHE A 126 21.68 -8.45 -10.33
N PRO A 127 21.92 -9.14 -11.46
CA PRO A 127 20.94 -10.06 -12.08
C PRO A 127 20.66 -11.34 -11.27
N LYS A 128 21.42 -11.59 -10.20
CA LYS A 128 21.19 -12.72 -9.29
C LYS A 128 20.31 -12.35 -8.08
N GLU A 129 19.98 -11.08 -7.92
CA GLU A 129 19.25 -10.55 -6.78
C GLU A 129 17.87 -10.03 -7.21
N PRO A 130 16.84 -10.88 -7.24
CA PRO A 130 15.50 -10.39 -7.53
C PRO A 130 15.04 -9.39 -6.47
N LYS A 131 14.41 -8.32 -6.91
CA LYS A 131 13.80 -7.31 -6.06
C LYS A 131 12.29 -7.32 -6.23
N TYR A 132 11.59 -7.23 -5.13
CA TYR A 132 10.13 -7.34 -5.09
C TYR A 132 9.50 -5.98 -4.83
N VAL A 133 8.34 -5.77 -5.42
CA VAL A 133 7.51 -4.59 -5.15
C VAL A 133 6.24 -5.03 -4.44
N ALA A 134 6.05 -4.52 -3.23
CA ALA A 134 4.85 -4.68 -2.44
C ALA A 134 3.91 -3.50 -2.72
N GLY A 135 2.73 -3.79 -3.25
CA GLY A 135 1.67 -2.80 -3.40
C GLY A 135 1.04 -2.48 -2.06
N ALA A 136 1.37 -1.34 -1.49
CA ALA A 136 0.90 -0.92 -0.18
C ALA A 136 -0.55 -0.43 -0.24
N ILE A 137 -1.40 -1.01 0.60
CA ILE A 137 -2.81 -0.63 0.81
C ILE A 137 -2.98 -0.39 2.30
N GLY A 138 -3.02 0.88 2.69
CA GLY A 138 -3.24 1.30 4.07
C GLY A 138 -4.72 1.37 4.45
N PRO A 139 -5.01 1.67 5.72
CA PRO A 139 -6.36 1.91 6.18
C PRO A 139 -6.91 3.22 5.61
N THR A 140 -8.23 3.31 5.55
CA THR A 140 -8.90 4.58 5.24
C THR A 140 -9.09 5.42 6.51
N ASN A 141 -9.32 6.72 6.33
CA ASN A 141 -9.72 7.65 7.40
C ASN A 141 -11.13 7.40 7.94
N LYS A 142 -11.89 6.49 7.32
CA LYS A 142 -13.22 6.05 7.77
C LYS A 142 -13.20 4.58 8.14
N THR A 143 -13.99 4.21 9.14
CA THR A 143 -14.03 2.84 9.67
C THR A 143 -15.45 2.30 9.67
N THR A 144 -15.56 0.98 9.51
CA THR A 144 -16.85 0.27 9.55
C THR A 144 -17.18 -0.31 10.93
N SER A 145 -16.19 -0.46 11.82
CA SER A 145 -16.40 -1.03 13.14
C SER A 145 -16.58 0.01 14.25
N LEU A 146 -16.09 1.22 14.07
CA LEU A 146 -16.16 2.29 15.05
C LEU A 146 -17.23 3.31 14.65
N SER A 147 -18.01 3.77 15.63
CA SER A 147 -18.93 4.88 15.41
C SER A 147 -18.19 6.21 15.48
N PRO A 148 -18.43 7.14 14.56
CA PRO A 148 -17.93 8.50 14.65
C PRO A 148 -18.69 9.35 15.68
N ASP A 149 -19.80 8.84 16.18
CA ASP A 149 -20.70 9.52 17.10
C ASP A 149 -20.79 8.77 18.43
N VAL A 150 -20.29 9.38 19.50
CA VAL A 150 -20.29 8.79 20.84
C VAL A 150 -21.72 8.56 21.36
N ALA A 151 -22.68 9.36 20.92
CA ALA A 151 -24.08 9.26 21.34
C ALA A 151 -24.88 8.20 20.55
N ASP A 152 -24.40 7.81 19.38
CA ASP A 152 -25.04 6.80 18.53
C ASP A 152 -24.04 5.71 18.10
N PRO A 153 -23.92 4.62 18.85
CA PRO A 153 -23.01 3.50 18.54
C PRO A 153 -23.35 2.79 17.22
N SER A 154 -24.54 2.99 16.66
CA SER A 154 -24.95 2.34 15.41
C SER A 154 -24.47 3.08 14.16
N LYS A 155 -24.13 4.36 14.30
CA LYS A 155 -23.72 5.21 13.17
C LYS A 155 -22.40 4.73 12.56
N ARG A 156 -22.34 4.82 11.24
CA ARG A 156 -21.13 4.54 10.45
C ARG A 156 -20.94 5.65 9.42
N ASP A 157 -19.67 6.03 9.19
CA ASP A 157 -19.30 7.02 8.18
C ASP A 157 -19.16 6.44 6.80
N ILE A 158 -19.10 5.12 6.71
CA ILE A 158 -18.89 4.41 5.45
C ILE A 158 -19.49 3.01 5.52
N THR A 159 -19.96 2.52 4.39
CA THR A 159 -20.43 1.16 4.21
C THR A 159 -19.29 0.22 3.79
N TYR A 160 -19.52 -1.08 3.95
CA TYR A 160 -18.60 -2.10 3.45
C TYR A 160 -18.43 -2.04 1.94
N ASP A 161 -19.52 -1.81 1.20
CA ASP A 161 -19.51 -1.77 -0.26
C ASP A 161 -18.73 -0.57 -0.80
N GLU A 162 -18.86 0.61 -0.18
CA GLU A 162 -18.05 1.78 -0.54
C GLU A 162 -16.55 1.53 -0.30
N LEU A 163 -16.19 0.88 0.81
CA LEU A 163 -14.81 0.47 1.07
C LEU A 163 -14.31 -0.53 0.03
N TYR A 164 -15.13 -1.55 -0.26
CA TYR A 164 -14.80 -2.56 -1.25
C TYR A 164 -14.48 -1.94 -2.61
N GLU A 165 -15.34 -1.06 -3.14
CA GLU A 165 -15.12 -0.38 -4.42
C GLU A 165 -13.83 0.44 -4.42
N SER A 166 -13.58 1.18 -3.34
CA SER A 166 -12.38 2.00 -3.19
C SER A 166 -11.10 1.15 -3.16
N TYR A 167 -11.11 0.03 -2.44
CA TYR A 167 -9.99 -0.90 -2.40
C TYR A 167 -9.81 -1.69 -3.70
N TYR A 168 -10.89 -1.99 -4.41
CA TYR A 168 -10.83 -2.65 -5.72
C TYR A 168 -10.10 -1.76 -6.74
N GLU A 169 -10.43 -0.47 -6.78
CA GLU A 169 -9.76 0.51 -7.64
C GLU A 169 -8.27 0.64 -7.30
N ALA A 170 -7.94 0.72 -6.00
CA ALA A 170 -6.55 0.79 -5.55
C ALA A 170 -5.75 -0.46 -5.94
N ALA A 171 -6.29 -1.66 -5.65
CA ALA A 171 -5.66 -2.92 -6.02
C ALA A 171 -5.45 -3.04 -7.53
N LYS A 172 -6.45 -2.62 -8.34
CA LYS A 172 -6.34 -2.59 -9.80
C LYS A 172 -5.16 -1.72 -10.24
N GLY A 173 -5.05 -0.49 -9.72
CA GLY A 173 -3.95 0.42 -10.05
C GLY A 173 -2.57 -0.19 -9.73
N LEU A 174 -2.40 -0.74 -8.54
CA LEU A 174 -1.16 -1.39 -8.09
C LEU A 174 -0.76 -2.57 -8.99
N ILE A 175 -1.71 -3.45 -9.28
CA ILE A 175 -1.45 -4.66 -10.05
C ILE A 175 -1.15 -4.34 -11.50
N ASP A 176 -1.88 -3.41 -12.12
CA ASP A 176 -1.64 -2.90 -13.46
C ASP A 176 -0.28 -2.17 -13.54
N GLY A 177 0.14 -1.48 -12.47
CA GLY A 177 1.42 -0.80 -12.34
C GLY A 177 2.62 -1.73 -12.16
N GLY A 178 2.41 -2.99 -11.82
CA GLY A 178 3.46 -4.01 -11.89
C GLY A 178 3.97 -4.56 -10.55
N VAL A 179 3.23 -4.43 -9.45
CA VAL A 179 3.60 -5.03 -8.15
C VAL A 179 3.73 -6.55 -8.22
N ASP A 180 4.57 -7.13 -7.39
CA ASP A 180 4.78 -8.57 -7.28
C ASP A 180 3.93 -9.22 -6.19
N LEU A 181 3.57 -8.45 -5.18
CA LEU A 181 2.73 -8.86 -4.06
C LEU A 181 1.89 -7.67 -3.56
N ILE A 182 0.87 -7.94 -2.76
CA ILE A 182 0.06 -6.91 -2.10
C ILE A 182 0.36 -6.92 -0.60
N LEU A 183 0.50 -5.75 -0.02
CA LEU A 183 0.65 -5.53 1.42
C LEU A 183 -0.57 -4.75 1.93
N VAL A 184 -1.45 -5.43 2.66
CA VAL A 184 -2.53 -4.76 3.40
C VAL A 184 -1.99 -4.43 4.78
N GLU A 185 -1.69 -3.16 5.02
CA GLU A 185 -0.89 -2.74 6.17
C GLU A 185 -1.62 -1.86 7.17
N THR A 186 -1.01 -1.73 8.36
CA THR A 186 -1.45 -0.82 9.42
C THR A 186 -2.90 -1.05 9.84
N ILE A 187 -3.32 -2.32 9.82
CA ILE A 187 -4.70 -2.68 10.09
C ILE A 187 -5.01 -2.48 11.58
N PHE A 188 -5.96 -1.64 11.87
CA PHE A 188 -6.55 -1.44 13.21
C PHE A 188 -8.06 -1.77 13.25
N ASP A 189 -8.70 -1.91 12.08
CA ASP A 189 -10.08 -2.35 11.91
C ASP A 189 -10.14 -3.54 10.95
N THR A 190 -10.46 -4.73 11.47
CA THR A 190 -10.47 -5.95 10.66
C THR A 190 -11.65 -6.05 9.71
N LEU A 191 -12.73 -5.27 9.88
CA LEU A 191 -13.81 -5.22 8.90
C LEU A 191 -13.39 -4.43 7.67
N ASN A 192 -12.66 -3.30 7.85
CA ASN A 192 -12.01 -2.60 6.74
C ASN A 192 -11.02 -3.52 6.01
N ALA A 193 -10.19 -4.27 6.76
CA ALA A 193 -9.27 -5.23 6.17
C ALA A 193 -9.99 -6.32 5.36
N LYS A 194 -11.14 -6.80 5.81
CA LYS A 194 -11.95 -7.77 5.06
C LYS A 194 -12.48 -7.18 3.75
N ALA A 195 -12.88 -5.92 3.73
CA ALA A 195 -13.27 -5.24 2.50
C ALA A 195 -12.10 -5.16 1.50
N ALA A 196 -10.90 -4.78 1.99
CA ALA A 196 -9.69 -4.76 1.16
C ALA A 196 -9.33 -6.15 0.63
N ILE A 197 -9.30 -7.18 1.48
CA ILE A 197 -9.00 -8.55 1.09
C ILE A 197 -10.01 -9.08 0.07
N ASN A 198 -11.30 -8.81 0.27
CA ASN A 198 -12.35 -9.21 -0.67
C ASN A 198 -12.15 -8.54 -2.03
N ALA A 199 -11.92 -7.24 -2.05
CA ALA A 199 -11.66 -6.48 -3.27
C ALA A 199 -10.44 -7.01 -4.05
N ILE A 200 -9.33 -7.26 -3.35
CA ILE A 200 -8.10 -7.81 -3.93
C ILE A 200 -8.37 -9.20 -4.54
N LYS A 201 -9.05 -10.09 -3.80
CA LYS A 201 -9.32 -11.45 -4.27
C LYS A 201 -10.30 -11.47 -5.44
N THR A 202 -11.33 -10.63 -5.42
CA THR A 202 -12.24 -10.49 -6.57
C THR A 202 -11.46 -10.02 -7.79
N PHE A 203 -10.55 -9.04 -7.65
CA PHE A 203 -9.71 -8.62 -8.78
C PHE A 203 -8.81 -9.76 -9.28
N PHE A 204 -8.25 -10.58 -8.38
CA PHE A 204 -7.47 -11.75 -8.79
C PHE A 204 -8.31 -12.75 -9.61
N GLU A 205 -9.54 -13.02 -9.17
CA GLU A 205 -10.49 -13.89 -9.90
C GLU A 205 -10.84 -13.32 -11.27
N ASP A 206 -11.21 -12.02 -11.34
CA ASP A 206 -11.56 -11.33 -12.58
C ASP A 206 -10.43 -11.35 -13.63
N LYS A 207 -9.18 -11.33 -13.18
CA LYS A 207 -7.99 -11.31 -14.05
C LYS A 207 -7.29 -12.66 -14.19
N ASN A 208 -7.78 -13.68 -13.50
CA ASN A 208 -7.15 -15.00 -13.41
C ASN A 208 -5.66 -14.90 -13.04
N ILE A 209 -5.38 -14.16 -11.97
CA ILE A 209 -4.04 -13.99 -11.38
C ILE A 209 -4.09 -14.38 -9.91
N ASP A 210 -2.93 -14.67 -9.34
CA ASP A 210 -2.78 -14.90 -7.89
C ASP A 210 -1.43 -14.32 -7.45
N LEU A 211 -1.46 -13.35 -6.56
CA LEU A 211 -0.27 -12.71 -5.99
C LEU A 211 -0.20 -12.99 -4.48
N PRO A 212 1.00 -13.11 -3.92
CA PRO A 212 1.15 -13.21 -2.47
C PRO A 212 0.53 -11.99 -1.77
N ILE A 213 -0.20 -12.22 -0.69
CA ILE A 213 -0.75 -11.16 0.16
C ILE A 213 -0.03 -11.21 1.51
N ILE A 214 0.55 -10.09 1.90
CA ILE A 214 1.07 -9.85 3.25
C ILE A 214 0.03 -9.01 3.99
N ILE A 215 -0.21 -9.33 5.26
CA ILE A 215 -1.16 -8.61 6.11
C ILE A 215 -0.44 -8.15 7.37
N SER A 216 -0.48 -6.84 7.64
CA SER A 216 0.18 -6.23 8.81
C SER A 216 -0.83 -5.54 9.71
N GLY A 217 -0.93 -6.01 10.96
CA GLY A 217 -1.81 -5.44 11.99
C GLY A 217 -1.08 -4.49 12.91
N THR A 218 -1.79 -3.47 13.38
CA THR A 218 -1.25 -2.47 14.31
C THR A 218 -1.83 -2.66 15.71
N ILE A 219 -0.92 -2.93 16.65
CA ILE A 219 -1.24 -2.94 18.08
C ILE A 219 -0.99 -1.53 18.63
N THR A 220 -2.01 -0.95 19.24
CA THR A 220 -2.03 0.48 19.58
C THR A 220 -1.51 0.79 20.98
N ASP A 221 -1.50 -0.19 21.88
CA ASP A 221 -1.10 0.03 23.26
C ASP A 221 -0.55 -1.25 23.95
N LEU A 222 -0.14 -1.09 25.20
CA LEU A 222 0.39 -2.18 26.01
C LEU A 222 -0.65 -3.27 26.37
N SER A 223 -1.94 -3.06 26.10
CA SER A 223 -2.96 -4.09 26.28
C SER A 223 -2.90 -5.18 25.21
N GLY A 224 -2.08 -4.99 24.17
CA GLY A 224 -1.94 -5.93 23.07
C GLY A 224 -3.15 -5.97 22.13
N ARG A 225 -3.87 -4.84 22.00
CA ARG A 225 -5.07 -4.74 21.19
C ARG A 225 -4.91 -3.78 20.02
N THR A 226 -5.65 -4.04 18.95
CA THR A 226 -5.89 -3.07 17.89
C THR A 226 -6.78 -1.92 18.39
N LEU A 227 -6.87 -0.81 17.65
CA LEU A 227 -7.75 0.31 18.00
C LEU A 227 -9.24 -0.11 18.11
N SER A 228 -9.67 -1.08 17.29
CA SER A 228 -11.01 -1.67 17.37
C SER A 228 -11.19 -2.66 18.52
N GLY A 229 -10.19 -2.83 19.39
CA GLY A 229 -10.26 -3.61 20.62
C GLY A 229 -9.92 -5.11 20.47
N GLN A 230 -9.52 -5.58 19.30
CA GLN A 230 -9.19 -6.98 19.06
C GLN A 230 -7.82 -7.37 19.60
N THR A 231 -7.72 -8.54 20.23
CA THR A 231 -6.44 -9.17 20.55
C THR A 231 -5.75 -9.71 19.29
N ILE A 232 -4.49 -10.11 19.40
CA ILE A 232 -3.73 -10.71 18.28
C ILE A 232 -4.43 -11.97 17.76
N GLU A 233 -4.96 -12.82 18.67
CA GLU A 233 -5.70 -14.03 18.26
C GLU A 233 -7.01 -13.68 17.54
N ALA A 234 -7.74 -12.67 18.03
CA ALA A 234 -8.96 -12.20 17.39
C ALA A 234 -8.67 -11.62 16.00
N PHE A 235 -7.60 -10.82 15.88
CA PHE A 235 -7.10 -10.32 14.61
C PHE A 235 -6.78 -11.47 13.64
N TRP A 236 -5.93 -12.41 14.06
CA TRP A 236 -5.58 -13.57 13.25
C TRP A 236 -6.81 -14.37 12.79
N ASN A 237 -7.73 -14.70 13.71
CA ASN A 237 -8.95 -15.40 13.37
C ASN A 237 -9.84 -14.63 12.39
N SER A 238 -9.78 -13.30 12.40
CA SER A 238 -10.55 -12.45 11.49
C SER A 238 -10.01 -12.48 10.06
N ILE A 239 -8.68 -12.67 9.87
CA ILE A 239 -8.02 -12.53 8.56
C ILE A 239 -7.50 -13.85 7.97
N ARG A 240 -7.32 -14.93 8.78
CA ARG A 240 -6.68 -16.18 8.32
C ARG A 240 -7.36 -16.87 7.14
N HIS A 241 -8.66 -16.58 6.89
CA HIS A 241 -9.40 -17.09 5.74
C HIS A 241 -8.83 -16.57 4.41
N ALA A 242 -8.12 -15.45 4.42
CA ALA A 242 -7.41 -14.90 3.28
C ALA A 242 -6.24 -15.80 2.83
N LYS A 243 -5.77 -16.71 3.71
CA LYS A 243 -4.55 -17.51 3.50
C LYS A 243 -3.34 -16.61 3.14
N PRO A 244 -3.03 -15.62 3.99
CA PRO A 244 -1.95 -14.69 3.68
C PRO A 244 -0.61 -15.41 3.56
N PHE A 245 0.26 -14.87 2.72
CA PHE A 245 1.63 -15.36 2.54
C PHE A 245 2.48 -15.10 3.80
N ALA A 246 2.25 -13.96 4.46
CA ALA A 246 2.86 -13.58 5.73
C ALA A 246 1.91 -12.68 6.55
N VAL A 247 2.11 -12.65 7.87
CA VAL A 247 1.41 -11.77 8.82
C VAL A 247 2.43 -11.20 9.78
#